data_61b049ec8cbae3833d8f7f1c42a53784
#
_entry.id   61b049ec8cbae3833d8f7f1c42a53784
#
_cell.length_a   1.000
_cell.length_b   1.000
_cell.length_c   1.000
_cell.angle_alpha   90.00
_cell.angle_beta   90.00
_cell.angle_gamma   90.00
#
_symmetry.space_group_name_H-M   'P 1'
#
loop_
_entity.id
_entity.type
_entity.pdbx_description
1 polymer ?
#
loop_
_entity_poly.entity_id
_entity_poly.type
_entity_poly.pdbx_seq_one_letter_code
_entity_poly.pdbx_strand_id
1 'polypeptide(L)'
;MFRITEKEALNPTVTRISVFAPDIAKKALPGQFIILRVDDRGERIPLTVAGCDAEKGTVTVIFQIVGATTKQLDSIPAGGSIADFVGPLGRPTELDGLKKVAVVGGGVGCAIALPVAERLHELGATVHSVVGFRSKELVILEREFRAASDKFLLMSDDGTAGEKGLVTDALERLIQSGEEYDDVIAIGPLVMMKFVCRLTKKYGIKTVVSMNPIMIDGTGMCGGCRLTVGGKVRFACVDGPDFDGHEVDFDEAMERGSMYRDFEKHKYEEACNLFGQKQ
;
A
#
# COMPACT_ATOMS: atom_id res chain seq x y z
N MET A 1 -6.27 7.19 -23.00
CA MET A 1 -5.08 6.32 -22.84
C MET A 1 -4.01 7.07 -22.08
N PHE A 2 -3.36 6.40 -21.11
CA PHE A 2 -2.33 6.97 -20.24
C PHE A 2 -1.01 6.28 -20.50
N ARG A 3 0.02 7.05 -20.82
CA ARG A 3 1.34 6.53 -21.20
C ARG A 3 2.16 6.16 -19.97
N ILE A 4 2.74 4.98 -19.96
CA ILE A 4 3.78 4.57 -19.00
C ILE A 4 5.09 5.23 -19.45
N THR A 5 5.66 6.12 -18.64
CA THR A 5 6.89 6.84 -18.94
C THR A 5 8.13 6.08 -18.49
N GLU A 6 8.02 5.40 -17.36
CA GLU A 6 9.10 4.65 -16.74
C GLU A 6 8.57 3.32 -16.18
N LYS A 7 9.43 2.30 -16.18
CA LYS A 7 9.15 0.99 -15.59
C LYS A 7 10.41 0.40 -15.01
N GLU A 8 10.30 -0.15 -13.80
CA GLU A 8 11.39 -0.79 -13.08
C GLU A 8 10.88 -1.98 -12.28
N ALA A 9 11.55 -3.12 -12.36
CA ALA A 9 11.33 -4.25 -11.47
C ALA A 9 12.11 -4.01 -10.17
N LEU A 10 11.40 -3.87 -9.05
CA LEU A 10 12.03 -3.68 -7.73
C LEU A 10 12.50 -5.02 -7.14
N ASN A 11 11.78 -6.09 -7.44
CA ASN A 11 12.14 -7.46 -7.14
C ASN A 11 11.39 -8.40 -8.13
N PRO A 12 11.54 -9.74 -8.07
CA PRO A 12 10.90 -10.65 -9.02
C PRO A 12 9.37 -10.58 -9.09
N THR A 13 8.72 -10.00 -8.08
CA THR A 13 7.25 -9.97 -7.96
C THR A 13 6.67 -8.56 -7.83
N VAL A 14 7.50 -7.52 -7.76
CA VAL A 14 7.06 -6.14 -7.55
C VAL A 14 7.62 -5.23 -8.62
N THR A 15 6.73 -4.49 -9.27
CA THR A 15 7.07 -3.54 -10.33
C THR A 15 6.65 -2.12 -9.95
N ARG A 16 7.52 -1.16 -10.27
CA ARG A 16 7.26 0.28 -10.21
C ARG A 16 7.03 0.80 -11.62
N ILE A 17 5.97 1.56 -11.83
CA ILE A 17 5.71 2.29 -13.07
C ILE A 17 5.41 3.75 -12.77
N SER A 18 5.84 4.64 -13.67
CA SER A 18 5.43 6.05 -13.69
C SER A 18 4.51 6.27 -14.89
N VAL A 19 3.34 6.88 -14.66
CA VAL A 19 2.31 7.10 -15.67
C VAL A 19 2.12 8.60 -15.86
N PHE A 20 2.08 9.06 -17.12
CA PHE A 20 1.81 10.46 -17.44
C PHE A 20 0.33 10.78 -17.18
N ALA A 21 0.08 11.52 -16.11
CA ALA A 21 -1.24 11.93 -15.64
C ALA A 21 -1.14 13.27 -14.88
N PRO A 22 -0.90 14.40 -15.58
CA PRO A 22 -0.51 15.68 -14.99
C PRO A 22 -1.59 16.27 -14.06
N ASP A 23 -2.87 16.03 -14.33
CA ASP A 23 -3.96 16.52 -13.48
C ASP A 23 -4.04 15.79 -12.14
N ILE A 24 -3.63 14.51 -12.11
CA ILE A 24 -3.53 13.73 -10.89
C ILE A 24 -2.26 14.08 -10.14
N ALA A 25 -1.12 14.15 -10.85
CA ALA A 25 0.19 14.44 -10.27
C ALA A 25 0.24 15.75 -9.46
N LYS A 26 -0.54 16.76 -9.88
CA LYS A 26 -0.65 18.05 -9.19
C LYS A 26 -1.47 18.04 -7.91
N LYS A 27 -2.30 17.02 -7.70
CA LYS A 27 -3.34 17.02 -6.65
C LYS A 27 -3.23 15.86 -5.67
N ALA A 28 -2.60 14.77 -6.09
CA ALA A 28 -2.53 13.57 -5.26
C ALA A 28 -1.64 13.80 -4.03
N LEU A 29 -2.12 13.29 -2.90
CA LEU A 29 -1.48 13.35 -1.59
C LEU A 29 -1.25 11.93 -1.06
N PRO A 30 -0.34 11.73 -0.09
CA PRO A 30 -0.12 10.43 0.55
C PRO A 30 -1.42 9.80 1.06
N GLY A 31 -1.55 8.48 0.93
CA GLY A 31 -2.74 7.72 1.29
C GLY A 31 -3.81 7.63 0.19
N GLN A 32 -3.79 8.52 -0.80
CA GLN A 32 -4.73 8.45 -1.93
C GLN A 32 -4.32 7.39 -2.96
N PHE A 33 -5.29 6.96 -3.76
CA PHE A 33 -5.11 5.91 -4.76
C PHE A 33 -5.72 6.31 -6.10
N ILE A 34 -5.46 5.50 -7.10
CA ILE A 34 -6.08 5.58 -8.44
C ILE A 34 -6.82 4.26 -8.73
N ILE A 35 -7.78 4.32 -9.63
CA ILE A 35 -8.33 3.14 -10.29
C ILE A 35 -7.72 3.06 -11.69
N LEU A 36 -7.12 1.90 -11.98
CA LEU A 36 -6.48 1.60 -13.24
C LEU A 36 -7.24 0.49 -13.98
N ARG A 37 -7.29 0.59 -15.31
CA ARG A 37 -7.74 -0.45 -16.20
C ARG A 37 -6.75 -0.58 -17.36
N VAL A 38 -6.26 -1.78 -17.59
CA VAL A 38 -5.17 -2.01 -18.55
C VAL A 38 -5.63 -1.82 -19.98
N ASP A 39 -6.75 -2.45 -20.36
CA ASP A 39 -7.38 -2.36 -21.68
C ASP A 39 -8.91 -2.34 -21.58
N ASP A 40 -9.61 -2.30 -22.71
CA ASP A 40 -11.07 -2.21 -22.75
C ASP A 40 -11.81 -3.42 -22.17
N ARG A 41 -11.13 -4.55 -22.02
CA ARG A 41 -11.66 -5.80 -21.44
C ARG A 41 -11.12 -6.06 -20.04
N GLY A 42 -10.16 -5.24 -19.59
CA GLY A 42 -9.48 -5.38 -18.31
C GLY A 42 -10.37 -5.04 -17.12
N GLU A 43 -10.06 -5.64 -15.99
CA GLU A 43 -10.65 -5.30 -14.71
C GLU A 43 -10.15 -3.95 -14.22
N ARG A 44 -10.96 -3.29 -13.42
CA ARG A 44 -10.59 -2.07 -12.70
C ARG A 44 -9.97 -2.45 -11.37
N ILE A 45 -8.74 -2.02 -11.14
CA ILE A 45 -8.02 -2.30 -9.89
C ILE A 45 -7.58 -1.00 -9.20
N PRO A 46 -7.65 -0.94 -7.86
CA PRO A 46 -7.10 0.17 -7.09
C PRO A 46 -5.59 -0.01 -6.94
N LEU A 47 -4.83 1.05 -7.15
CA LEU A 47 -3.41 1.11 -6.80
C LEU A 47 -3.14 2.42 -6.07
N THR A 48 -2.50 2.34 -4.93
CA THR A 48 -2.16 3.53 -4.15
C THR A 48 -1.06 4.32 -4.85
N VAL A 49 -1.15 5.64 -4.75
CA VAL A 49 -0.14 6.55 -5.27
C VAL A 49 1.12 6.42 -4.40
N ALA A 50 2.20 5.94 -5.02
CA ALA A 50 3.50 5.78 -4.37
C ALA A 50 4.41 7.01 -4.53
N GLY A 51 4.01 7.97 -5.35
CA GLY A 51 4.71 9.23 -5.56
C GLY A 51 4.15 10.03 -6.71
N CYS A 52 4.43 11.31 -6.74
CA CYS A 52 4.04 12.24 -7.80
C CYS A 52 5.18 13.19 -8.13
N ASP A 53 5.36 13.45 -9.43
CA ASP A 53 6.21 14.52 -9.93
C ASP A 53 5.34 15.51 -10.70
N ALA A 54 5.00 16.63 -10.07
CA ALA A 54 4.11 17.64 -10.64
C ALA A 54 4.74 18.37 -11.84
N GLU A 55 6.08 18.47 -11.89
CA GLU A 55 6.80 19.12 -13.00
C GLU A 55 6.81 18.23 -14.23
N LYS A 56 7.11 16.93 -14.07
CA LYS A 56 7.02 15.95 -15.15
C LYS A 56 5.59 15.54 -15.48
N GLY A 57 4.62 15.83 -14.59
CA GLY A 57 3.24 15.41 -14.72
C GLY A 57 3.07 13.89 -14.60
N THR A 58 3.88 13.23 -13.77
CA THR A 58 3.84 11.78 -13.62
C THR A 58 3.38 11.34 -12.25
N VAL A 59 2.65 10.23 -12.22
CA VAL A 59 2.21 9.53 -11.01
C VAL A 59 2.88 8.16 -10.97
N THR A 60 3.53 7.86 -9.86
CA THR A 60 4.18 6.57 -9.63
C THR A 60 3.26 5.65 -8.86
N VAL A 61 3.11 4.43 -9.33
CA VAL A 61 2.46 3.33 -8.62
C VAL A 61 3.40 2.13 -8.54
N ILE A 62 3.34 1.41 -7.42
CA ILE A 62 4.11 0.19 -7.18
C ILE A 62 3.11 -0.92 -6.89
N PHE A 63 3.23 -2.03 -7.59
CA PHE A 63 2.29 -3.13 -7.46
C PHE A 63 2.98 -4.48 -7.45
N GLN A 64 2.36 -5.42 -6.74
CA GLN A 64 2.79 -6.81 -6.73
C GLN A 64 2.04 -7.58 -7.82
N ILE A 65 2.75 -8.47 -8.52
CA ILE A 65 2.19 -9.35 -9.55
C ILE A 65 1.53 -10.53 -8.85
N VAL A 66 0.24 -10.41 -8.54
CA VAL A 66 -0.54 -11.40 -7.79
C VAL A 66 -1.74 -11.97 -8.55
N GLY A 67 -2.17 -11.31 -9.64
CA GLY A 67 -3.34 -11.69 -10.40
C GLY A 67 -3.18 -11.45 -11.91
N ALA A 68 -4.17 -11.83 -12.69
CA ALA A 68 -4.17 -11.70 -14.16
C ALA A 68 -3.95 -10.25 -14.59
N THR A 69 -4.66 -9.31 -13.99
CA THR A 69 -4.56 -7.88 -14.32
C THR A 69 -3.19 -7.30 -14.02
N THR A 70 -2.59 -7.62 -12.86
CA THR A 70 -1.24 -7.15 -12.51
C THR A 70 -0.16 -7.82 -13.36
N LYS A 71 -0.37 -9.08 -13.79
CA LYS A 71 0.48 -9.77 -14.76
C LYS A 71 0.43 -9.09 -16.14
N GLN A 72 -0.77 -8.75 -16.59
CA GLN A 72 -0.96 -8.02 -17.85
C GLN A 72 -0.33 -6.63 -17.79
N LEU A 73 -0.54 -5.89 -16.69
CA LEU A 73 0.08 -4.58 -16.48
C LEU A 73 1.60 -4.66 -16.51
N ASP A 74 2.16 -5.69 -15.87
CA ASP A 74 3.60 -5.93 -15.88
C ASP A 74 4.14 -6.28 -17.28
N SER A 75 3.33 -6.81 -18.19
CA SER A 75 3.77 -7.10 -19.57
C SER A 75 3.92 -5.85 -20.43
N ILE A 76 3.39 -4.69 -20.02
CA ILE A 76 3.48 -3.45 -20.79
C ILE A 76 4.85 -2.80 -20.58
N PRO A 77 5.62 -2.51 -21.64
CA PRO A 77 6.90 -1.84 -21.50
C PRO A 77 6.76 -0.34 -21.24
N ALA A 78 7.85 0.30 -20.83
CA ALA A 78 7.94 1.75 -20.86
C ALA A 78 7.68 2.26 -22.29
N GLY A 79 6.92 3.35 -22.40
CA GLY A 79 6.42 3.87 -23.69
C GLY A 79 5.06 3.29 -24.09
N GLY A 80 4.62 2.17 -23.50
CA GLY A 80 3.28 1.62 -23.69
C GLY A 80 2.20 2.46 -22.98
N SER A 81 0.95 2.05 -23.14
CA SER A 81 -0.20 2.80 -22.59
C SER A 81 -1.23 1.88 -21.95
N ILE A 82 -1.95 2.41 -20.98
CA ILE A 82 -3.09 1.80 -20.32
C ILE A 82 -4.37 2.56 -20.67
N ALA A 83 -5.51 1.89 -20.60
CA ALA A 83 -6.81 2.46 -21.01
C ALA A 83 -7.28 3.57 -20.07
N ASP A 84 -7.40 3.25 -18.77
CA ASP A 84 -7.89 4.18 -17.76
C ASP A 84 -6.90 4.34 -16.60
N PHE A 85 -6.85 5.57 -16.07
CA PHE A 85 -6.09 5.94 -14.90
C PHE A 85 -6.82 7.10 -14.21
N VAL A 86 -7.66 6.79 -13.23
CA VAL A 86 -8.62 7.72 -12.63
C VAL A 86 -8.24 8.00 -11.19
N GLY A 87 -8.14 9.27 -10.83
CA GLY A 87 -7.79 9.71 -9.49
C GLY A 87 -7.53 11.22 -9.40
N PRO A 88 -6.98 11.73 -8.28
CA PRO A 88 -6.80 10.98 -7.05
C PRO A 88 -8.13 10.62 -6.40
N LEU A 89 -8.22 9.44 -5.79
CA LEU A 89 -9.38 8.92 -5.09
C LEU A 89 -9.05 8.67 -3.63
N GLY A 90 -10.08 8.56 -2.80
CA GLY A 90 -9.92 8.40 -1.36
C GLY A 90 -9.52 9.69 -0.65
N ARG A 91 -9.46 9.62 0.67
CA ARG A 91 -9.00 10.72 1.51
C ARG A 91 -7.49 10.62 1.70
N PRO A 92 -6.77 11.74 1.73
CA PRO A 92 -5.36 11.73 2.10
C PRO A 92 -5.19 11.32 3.57
N THR A 93 -4.05 10.72 3.89
CA THR A 93 -3.67 10.42 5.27
C THR A 93 -3.56 11.73 6.07
N GLU A 94 -4.18 11.78 7.25
CA GLU A 94 -4.12 12.93 8.15
C GLU A 94 -2.78 12.92 8.89
N LEU A 95 -1.88 13.83 8.54
CA LEU A 95 -0.51 13.90 9.07
C LEU A 95 -0.21 15.20 9.83
N ASP A 96 -1.09 16.20 9.73
CA ASP A 96 -0.85 17.53 10.28
C ASP A 96 -0.81 17.49 11.83
N GLY A 97 0.20 18.17 12.38
CA GLY A 97 0.37 18.31 13.84
C GLY A 97 0.98 17.10 14.55
N LEU A 98 1.23 15.99 13.84
CA LEU A 98 1.95 14.85 14.40
C LEU A 98 3.44 15.19 14.58
N LYS A 99 4.00 14.85 15.74
CA LYS A 99 5.39 15.17 16.11
C LYS A 99 6.29 13.94 16.07
N LYS A 100 5.75 12.78 16.47
CA LYS A 100 6.51 11.53 16.47
C LYS A 100 5.61 10.36 16.10
N VAL A 101 5.95 9.71 15.00
CA VAL A 101 5.11 8.66 14.39
C VAL A 101 5.94 7.41 14.13
N ALA A 102 5.35 6.25 14.44
CA ALA A 102 5.89 4.98 13.95
C ALA A 102 5.15 4.58 12.66
N VAL A 103 5.88 4.45 11.57
CA VAL A 103 5.37 3.97 10.27
C VAL A 103 5.74 2.51 10.12
N VAL A 104 4.73 1.65 10.07
CA VAL A 104 4.90 0.18 10.00
C VAL A 104 4.48 -0.32 8.62
N GLY A 105 5.43 -0.82 7.85
CA GLY A 105 5.21 -1.34 6.49
C GLY A 105 5.37 -2.85 6.42
N GLY A 106 4.53 -3.53 5.62
CA GLY A 106 4.67 -4.97 5.37
C GLY A 106 4.59 -5.35 3.89
N GLY A 107 5.62 -6.03 3.38
CA GLY A 107 5.68 -6.46 1.99
C GLY A 107 5.48 -5.28 1.01
N VAL A 108 4.60 -5.44 0.01
CA VAL A 108 4.28 -4.36 -0.94
C VAL A 108 3.62 -3.15 -0.28
N GLY A 109 3.05 -3.30 0.93
CA GLY A 109 2.51 -2.17 1.70
C GLY A 109 3.57 -1.11 2.04
N CYS A 110 4.85 -1.47 2.02
CA CYS A 110 5.96 -0.52 2.15
C CYS A 110 5.94 0.55 1.04
N ALA A 111 5.48 0.22 -0.16
CA ALA A 111 5.33 1.18 -1.25
C ALA A 111 4.29 2.28 -0.96
N ILE A 112 3.33 1.97 -0.10
CA ILE A 112 2.26 2.87 0.33
C ILE A 112 2.68 3.64 1.60
N ALA A 113 3.44 2.98 2.48
CA ALA A 113 3.92 3.54 3.73
C ALA A 113 5.05 4.58 3.51
N LEU A 114 5.85 4.41 2.46
CA LEU A 114 6.95 5.33 2.16
C LEU A 114 6.52 6.78 1.94
N PRO A 115 5.54 7.11 1.07
CA PRO A 115 5.09 8.49 0.89
C PRO A 115 4.56 9.14 2.18
N VAL A 116 4.01 8.34 3.10
CA VAL A 116 3.58 8.80 4.42
C VAL A 116 4.80 9.15 5.28
N ALA A 117 5.82 8.29 5.30
CA ALA A 117 7.06 8.53 6.04
C ALA A 117 7.81 9.77 5.49
N GLU A 118 7.93 9.89 4.17
CA GLU A 118 8.54 11.05 3.50
C GLU A 118 7.80 12.34 3.87
N ARG A 119 6.48 12.33 3.80
CA ARG A 119 5.69 13.51 4.12
C ARG A 119 5.77 13.92 5.59
N LEU A 120 5.77 12.97 6.52
CA LEU A 120 5.98 13.23 7.95
C LEU A 120 7.36 13.85 8.18
N HIS A 121 8.39 13.29 7.55
CA HIS A 121 9.76 13.82 7.65
C HIS A 121 9.86 15.25 7.09
N GLU A 122 9.24 15.55 5.95
CA GLU A 122 9.14 16.90 5.38
C GLU A 122 8.44 17.89 6.31
N LEU A 123 7.42 17.44 7.04
CA LEU A 123 6.69 18.22 8.03
C LEU A 123 7.48 18.45 9.34
N GLY A 124 8.67 17.83 9.46
CA GLY A 124 9.55 17.95 10.63
C GLY A 124 9.15 17.02 11.79
N ALA A 125 8.33 16.01 11.55
CA ALA A 125 8.04 14.98 12.55
C ALA A 125 9.22 14.02 12.69
N THR A 126 9.40 13.47 13.90
CA THR A 126 10.30 12.33 14.12
C THR A 126 9.66 11.06 13.60
N VAL A 127 10.28 10.41 12.63
CA VAL A 127 9.76 9.22 11.97
C VAL A 127 10.57 7.99 12.35
N HIS A 128 9.92 7.00 12.96
CA HIS A 128 10.49 5.68 13.16
C HIS A 128 9.82 4.67 12.22
N SER A 129 10.56 4.19 11.22
CA SER A 129 10.02 3.21 10.29
C SER A 129 10.41 1.79 10.68
N VAL A 130 9.41 0.90 10.71
CA VAL A 130 9.57 -0.53 10.93
C VAL A 130 8.99 -1.26 9.71
N VAL A 131 9.86 -1.85 8.90
CA VAL A 131 9.42 -2.55 7.67
C VAL A 131 9.71 -4.04 7.76
N GLY A 132 8.78 -4.86 7.26
CA GLY A 132 8.87 -6.31 7.34
C GLY A 132 8.67 -6.99 5.99
N PHE A 133 9.50 -8.00 5.73
CA PHE A 133 9.44 -8.84 4.54
C PHE A 133 9.62 -10.30 4.93
N ARG A 134 9.29 -11.23 4.03
CA ARG A 134 9.52 -12.65 4.27
C ARG A 134 11.00 -13.01 4.18
N SER A 135 11.71 -12.44 3.19
CA SER A 135 13.12 -12.73 2.91
C SER A 135 13.80 -11.52 2.25
N LYS A 136 15.12 -11.54 2.18
CA LYS A 136 15.96 -10.49 1.60
C LYS A 136 15.59 -10.16 0.14
N GLU A 137 15.30 -11.16 -0.65
CA GLU A 137 14.96 -10.98 -2.08
C GLU A 137 13.65 -10.22 -2.33
N LEU A 138 12.79 -10.13 -1.29
CA LEU A 138 11.52 -9.39 -1.36
C LEU A 138 11.63 -7.96 -0.84
N VAL A 139 12.77 -7.56 -0.29
CA VAL A 139 12.98 -6.20 0.25
C VAL A 139 12.90 -5.19 -0.86
N ILE A 140 12.09 -4.15 -0.65
CA ILE A 140 11.97 -2.99 -1.54
C ILE A 140 12.14 -1.69 -0.75
N LEU A 141 12.62 -0.64 -1.41
CA LEU A 141 12.63 0.75 -0.92
C LEU A 141 13.41 0.96 0.40
N GLU A 142 14.36 0.07 0.73
CA GLU A 142 15.14 0.20 1.98
C GLU A 142 15.89 1.52 2.06
N ARG A 143 16.51 1.94 0.96
CA ARG A 143 17.29 3.17 0.89
C ARG A 143 16.41 4.40 1.12
N GLU A 144 15.25 4.41 0.51
CA GLU A 144 14.27 5.49 0.58
C GLU A 144 13.73 5.62 2.02
N PHE A 145 13.37 4.51 2.65
CA PHE A 145 12.95 4.52 4.06
C PHE A 145 14.04 5.00 5.01
N ARG A 146 15.29 4.61 4.77
CA ARG A 146 16.43 5.11 5.58
C ARG A 146 16.60 6.62 5.46
N ALA A 147 16.32 7.19 4.29
CA ALA A 147 16.40 8.63 4.05
C ALA A 147 15.21 9.41 4.66
N ALA A 148 14.04 8.77 4.77
CA ALA A 148 12.80 9.36 5.27
C ALA A 148 12.55 9.09 6.77
N SER A 149 13.54 8.55 7.51
CA SER A 149 13.33 8.11 8.90
C SER A 149 14.50 8.47 9.80
N ASP A 150 14.19 8.94 10.99
CA ASP A 150 15.19 9.15 12.06
C ASP A 150 15.67 7.81 12.64
N LYS A 151 14.78 6.81 12.64
CA LYS A 151 15.09 5.44 13.04
C LYS A 151 14.47 4.45 12.05
N PHE A 152 15.27 3.53 11.54
CA PHE A 152 14.81 2.53 10.58
C PHE A 152 15.14 1.12 11.07
N LEU A 153 14.13 0.25 11.13
CA LEU A 153 14.24 -1.16 11.47
C LEU A 153 13.73 -2.01 10.32
N LEU A 154 14.58 -2.90 9.82
CA LEU A 154 14.23 -3.89 8.80
C LEU A 154 14.10 -5.25 9.47
N MET A 155 12.93 -5.87 9.29
CA MET A 155 12.62 -7.20 9.80
C MET A 155 12.45 -8.18 8.65
N SER A 156 12.89 -9.44 8.86
CA SER A 156 12.56 -10.53 7.93
C SER A 156 12.19 -11.80 8.68
N ASP A 157 11.19 -12.53 8.14
CA ASP A 157 10.68 -13.75 8.79
C ASP A 157 11.76 -14.83 8.88
N ASP A 158 12.58 -14.95 7.85
CA ASP A 158 13.64 -15.97 7.75
C ASP A 158 15.00 -15.50 8.32
N GLY A 159 15.15 -14.21 8.63
CA GLY A 159 16.40 -13.62 9.14
C GLY A 159 17.46 -13.35 8.06
N THR A 160 17.09 -13.38 6.78
CA THR A 160 18.06 -13.16 5.68
C THR A 160 18.32 -11.66 5.41
N ALA A 161 17.48 -10.75 5.95
CA ALA A 161 17.67 -9.31 5.87
C ALA A 161 17.27 -8.64 7.20
N GLY A 162 18.09 -7.69 7.66
CA GLY A 162 17.84 -6.98 8.91
C GLY A 162 17.81 -7.92 10.12
N GLU A 163 16.83 -7.74 10.99
CA GLU A 163 16.61 -8.59 12.16
C GLU A 163 15.56 -9.67 11.85
N LYS A 164 15.77 -10.88 12.40
CA LYS A 164 14.78 -11.96 12.31
C LYS A 164 13.62 -11.69 13.25
N GLY A 165 12.40 -11.74 12.75
CA GLY A 165 11.17 -11.58 13.53
C GLY A 165 10.12 -10.76 12.81
N LEU A 166 9.06 -10.41 13.53
CA LEU A 166 7.93 -9.66 13.01
C LEU A 166 8.07 -8.15 13.27
N VAL A 167 7.38 -7.34 12.49
CA VAL A 167 7.31 -5.88 12.70
C VAL A 167 6.71 -5.54 14.07
N THR A 168 5.81 -6.37 14.59
CA THR A 168 5.24 -6.22 15.94
C THR A 168 6.29 -6.34 17.04
N ASP A 169 7.27 -7.25 16.88
CA ASP A 169 8.32 -7.46 17.86
C ASP A 169 9.24 -6.23 17.93
N ALA A 170 9.59 -5.68 16.77
CA ALA A 170 10.38 -4.46 16.68
C ALA A 170 9.64 -3.24 17.23
N LEU A 171 8.36 -3.07 16.89
CA LEU A 171 7.53 -1.98 17.39
C LEU A 171 7.37 -2.08 18.93
N GLU A 172 7.11 -3.29 19.46
CA GLU A 172 6.96 -3.49 20.91
C GLU A 172 8.26 -3.14 21.66
N ARG A 173 9.42 -3.53 21.13
CA ARG A 173 10.74 -3.14 21.70
C ARG A 173 10.94 -1.63 21.71
N LEU A 174 10.54 -0.92 20.65
CA LEU A 174 10.62 0.53 20.63
C LEU A 174 9.75 1.14 21.73
N ILE A 175 8.51 0.72 21.87
CA ILE A 175 7.59 1.20 22.90
C ILE A 175 8.16 0.88 24.31
N GLN A 176 8.63 -0.34 24.54
CA GLN A 176 9.21 -0.75 25.81
C GLN A 176 10.53 -0.03 26.16
N SER A 177 11.25 0.47 25.15
CA SER A 177 12.45 1.30 25.37
C SER A 177 12.13 2.76 25.76
N GLY A 178 10.85 3.11 25.92
CA GLY A 178 10.40 4.44 26.32
C GLY A 178 10.10 5.38 25.15
N GLU A 179 10.01 4.86 23.92
CA GLU A 179 9.56 5.67 22.79
C GLU A 179 8.03 5.90 22.87
N GLU A 180 7.63 7.16 22.88
CA GLU A 180 6.23 7.56 22.85
C GLU A 180 5.87 8.05 21.46
N TYR A 181 4.71 7.66 20.94
CA TYR A 181 4.23 8.01 19.61
C TYR A 181 2.87 8.69 19.68
N ASP A 182 2.68 9.75 18.88
CA ASP A 182 1.37 10.36 18.68
C ASP A 182 0.44 9.39 17.94
N ASP A 183 0.96 8.77 16.86
CA ASP A 183 0.25 7.78 16.05
C ASP A 183 1.19 6.65 15.63
N VAL A 184 0.60 5.48 15.41
CA VAL A 184 1.21 4.39 14.63
C VAL A 184 0.44 4.26 13.34
N ILE A 185 1.12 4.34 12.19
CA ILE A 185 0.51 4.16 10.86
C ILE A 185 0.97 2.82 10.32
N ALA A 186 0.04 1.87 10.18
CA ALA A 186 0.37 0.50 9.75
C ALA A 186 -0.26 0.18 8.39
N ILE A 187 0.59 -0.22 7.42
CA ILE A 187 0.19 -0.47 6.04
C ILE A 187 0.80 -1.78 5.54
N GLY A 188 -0.05 -2.73 5.20
CA GLY A 188 0.40 -4.04 4.73
C GLY A 188 -0.69 -5.11 4.73
N PRO A 189 -0.34 -6.38 4.87
CA PRO A 189 -1.32 -7.46 4.97
C PRO A 189 -2.29 -7.26 6.14
N LEU A 190 -3.58 -7.57 5.93
CA LEU A 190 -4.63 -7.43 6.95
C LEU A 190 -4.25 -8.09 8.29
N VAL A 191 -3.63 -9.27 8.23
CA VAL A 191 -3.16 -9.98 9.43
C VAL A 191 -2.11 -9.16 10.18
N MET A 192 -1.14 -8.58 9.48
CA MET A 192 -0.12 -7.72 10.09
C MET A 192 -0.75 -6.50 10.76
N MET A 193 -1.60 -5.78 10.05
CA MET A 193 -2.30 -4.60 10.57
C MET A 193 -3.13 -4.95 11.81
N LYS A 194 -3.87 -6.07 11.79
CA LYS A 194 -4.63 -6.58 12.94
C LYS A 194 -3.73 -6.78 14.18
N PHE A 195 -2.55 -7.40 14.01
CA PHE A 195 -1.64 -7.63 15.13
C PHE A 195 -0.96 -6.34 15.61
N VAL A 196 -0.61 -5.42 14.71
CA VAL A 196 -0.12 -4.08 15.11
C VAL A 196 -1.19 -3.36 15.94
N CYS A 197 -2.45 -3.34 15.50
CA CYS A 197 -3.55 -2.72 16.26
C CYS A 197 -3.77 -3.37 17.64
N ARG A 198 -3.68 -4.69 17.72
CA ARG A 198 -3.76 -5.40 19.01
C ARG A 198 -2.63 -5.02 19.95
N LEU A 199 -1.42 -4.86 19.43
CA LEU A 199 -0.26 -4.42 20.18
C LEU A 199 -0.45 -2.99 20.69
N THR A 200 -0.70 -2.04 19.80
CA THR A 200 -0.81 -0.61 20.13
C THR A 200 -1.97 -0.32 21.08
N LYS A 201 -3.07 -1.09 21.00
CA LYS A 201 -4.20 -0.99 21.91
C LYS A 201 -3.81 -1.28 23.37
N LYS A 202 -2.87 -2.19 23.62
CA LYS A 202 -2.35 -2.47 24.99
C LYS A 202 -1.66 -1.26 25.59
N TYR A 203 -1.03 -0.44 24.73
CA TYR A 203 -0.26 0.74 25.14
C TYR A 203 -1.03 2.04 24.98
N GLY A 204 -2.31 1.98 24.53
CA GLY A 204 -3.16 3.16 24.35
C GLY A 204 -2.69 4.11 23.23
N ILE A 205 -1.91 3.61 22.26
CA ILE A 205 -1.39 4.41 21.16
C ILE A 205 -2.37 4.38 20.00
N LYS A 206 -2.82 5.54 19.53
CA LYS A 206 -3.68 5.66 18.35
C LYS A 206 -3.03 5.01 17.13
N THR A 207 -3.83 4.28 16.34
CA THR A 207 -3.30 3.52 15.22
C THR A 207 -4.17 3.69 13.99
N VAL A 208 -3.56 4.16 12.92
CA VAL A 208 -4.18 4.29 11.60
C VAL A 208 -3.75 3.12 10.72
N VAL A 209 -4.71 2.53 10.00
CA VAL A 209 -4.46 1.44 9.04
C VAL A 209 -5.01 1.81 7.68
N SER A 210 -4.24 1.51 6.62
CA SER A 210 -4.70 1.73 5.25
C SER A 210 -5.33 0.45 4.71
N MET A 211 -6.65 0.46 4.55
CA MET A 211 -7.43 -0.71 4.17
C MET A 211 -7.47 -0.89 2.65
N ASN A 212 -7.32 -2.14 2.22
CA ASN A 212 -7.20 -2.53 0.80
C ASN A 212 -8.28 -3.52 0.35
N PRO A 213 -9.59 -3.27 0.58
CA PRO A 213 -10.64 -4.13 0.06
C PRO A 213 -10.73 -4.05 -1.46
N ILE A 214 -11.48 -4.98 -2.06
CA ILE A 214 -11.79 -4.93 -3.49
C ILE A 214 -12.51 -3.63 -3.82
N MET A 215 -11.98 -2.88 -4.78
CA MET A 215 -12.55 -1.61 -5.27
C MET A 215 -12.70 -1.69 -6.79
N ILE A 216 -13.89 -1.35 -7.29
CA ILE A 216 -14.19 -1.38 -8.72
C ILE A 216 -14.47 0.04 -9.23
N ASP A 217 -15.33 0.76 -8.53
CA ASP A 217 -15.82 2.08 -8.94
C ASP A 217 -14.97 3.23 -8.39
N GLY A 218 -14.63 3.20 -7.10
CA GLY A 218 -13.82 4.23 -6.44
C GLY A 218 -14.59 5.48 -6.00
N THR A 219 -15.93 5.55 -6.23
CA THR A 219 -16.76 6.72 -5.94
C THR A 219 -17.84 6.47 -4.89
N GLY A 220 -17.84 5.29 -4.24
CA GLY A 220 -18.80 4.92 -3.20
C GLY A 220 -20.12 4.34 -3.72
N MET A 221 -20.32 4.22 -5.04
CA MET A 221 -21.59 3.78 -5.61
C MET A 221 -21.78 2.26 -5.60
N CYS A 222 -20.75 1.49 -5.93
CA CYS A 222 -20.89 0.03 -6.11
C CYS A 222 -20.93 -0.76 -4.79
N GLY A 223 -20.46 -0.19 -3.67
CA GLY A 223 -20.43 -0.85 -2.36
C GLY A 223 -19.44 -2.02 -2.24
N GLY A 224 -18.60 -2.27 -3.25
CA GLY A 224 -17.61 -3.36 -3.26
C GLY A 224 -16.60 -3.26 -2.12
N CYS A 225 -16.16 -2.05 -1.81
CA CYS A 225 -15.15 -1.75 -0.81
C CYS A 225 -15.70 -1.51 0.62
N ARG A 226 -16.92 -1.97 0.92
CA ARG A 226 -17.49 -1.81 2.26
C ARG A 226 -16.73 -2.64 3.30
N LEU A 227 -16.60 -2.08 4.48
CA LEU A 227 -16.04 -2.71 5.68
C LEU A 227 -16.74 -2.14 6.92
N THR A 228 -16.64 -2.83 8.04
CA THR A 228 -17.18 -2.37 9.32
C THR A 228 -16.08 -1.67 10.13
N VAL A 229 -16.34 -0.41 10.53
CA VAL A 229 -15.48 0.39 11.40
C VAL A 229 -16.33 1.02 12.50
N GLY A 230 -16.02 0.76 13.78
CA GLY A 230 -16.79 1.23 14.91
C GLY A 230 -18.25 0.76 14.89
N GLY A 231 -18.50 -0.47 14.41
CA GLY A 231 -19.84 -1.04 14.26
C GLY A 231 -20.68 -0.43 13.15
N LYS A 232 -20.09 0.42 12.28
CA LYS A 232 -20.79 1.09 11.16
C LYS A 232 -20.17 0.69 9.83
N VAL A 233 -21.01 0.51 8.81
CA VAL A 233 -20.54 0.28 7.44
C VAL A 233 -19.87 1.55 6.91
N ARG A 234 -18.67 1.39 6.37
CA ARG A 234 -17.88 2.41 5.68
C ARG A 234 -17.49 1.93 4.29
N PHE A 235 -17.19 2.85 3.40
CA PHE A 235 -16.70 2.57 2.06
C PHE A 235 -15.27 3.07 1.93
N ALA A 236 -14.30 2.16 1.85
CA ALA A 236 -12.88 2.52 1.84
C ALA A 236 -12.51 3.52 0.74
N CYS A 237 -13.22 3.52 -0.39
CA CYS A 237 -12.92 4.42 -1.50
C CYS A 237 -13.34 5.88 -1.28
N VAL A 238 -14.23 6.18 -0.33
CA VAL A 238 -14.71 7.55 -0.07
C VAL A 238 -14.61 7.97 1.39
N ASP A 239 -14.71 7.02 2.34
CA ASP A 239 -14.53 7.28 3.77
C ASP A 239 -13.08 7.13 4.23
N GLY A 240 -12.26 6.34 3.47
CA GLY A 240 -10.88 6.00 3.72
C GLY A 240 -9.95 6.33 2.54
N PRO A 241 -8.92 5.53 2.28
CA PRO A 241 -8.71 4.15 2.74
C PRO A 241 -8.21 4.00 4.18
N ASP A 242 -7.82 5.09 4.81
CA ASP A 242 -7.26 5.10 6.15
C ASP A 242 -8.37 5.17 7.21
N PHE A 243 -8.25 4.32 8.25
CA PHE A 243 -9.22 4.21 9.34
C PHE A 243 -8.52 4.01 10.68
N ASP A 244 -9.24 4.33 11.77
CA ASP A 244 -8.82 3.92 13.11
C ASP A 244 -8.75 2.39 13.19
N GLY A 245 -7.53 1.86 13.29
CA GLY A 245 -7.30 0.42 13.28
C GLY A 245 -7.88 -0.30 14.50
N HIS A 246 -8.17 0.41 15.61
CA HIS A 246 -8.80 -0.17 16.77
C HIS A 246 -10.30 -0.39 16.61
N GLU A 247 -10.90 0.23 15.61
CA GLU A 247 -12.33 0.18 15.30
C GLU A 247 -12.65 -0.71 14.07
N VAL A 248 -11.62 -1.13 13.29
CA VAL A 248 -11.81 -1.98 12.10
C VAL A 248 -12.15 -3.41 12.49
N ASP A 249 -13.19 -3.98 11.87
CA ASP A 249 -13.46 -5.41 11.90
C ASP A 249 -12.56 -6.14 10.87
N PHE A 250 -11.38 -6.54 11.35
CA PHE A 250 -10.41 -7.25 10.51
C PHE A 250 -10.87 -8.66 10.11
N ASP A 251 -11.70 -9.32 10.92
CA ASP A 251 -12.16 -10.67 10.62
C ASP A 251 -13.14 -10.64 9.45
N GLU A 252 -14.12 -9.71 9.46
CA GLU A 252 -14.97 -9.43 8.30
C GLU A 252 -14.13 -9.06 7.06
N ALA A 253 -13.15 -8.15 7.21
CA ALA A 253 -12.33 -7.70 6.09
C ALA A 253 -11.54 -8.85 5.45
N MET A 254 -10.98 -9.77 6.24
CA MET A 254 -10.27 -10.96 5.77
C MET A 254 -11.19 -11.95 5.06
N GLU A 255 -12.38 -12.20 5.62
CA GLU A 255 -13.39 -13.07 5.02
C GLU A 255 -13.82 -12.54 3.65
N ARG A 256 -14.16 -11.27 3.57
CA ARG A 256 -14.53 -10.60 2.31
C ARG A 256 -13.40 -10.61 1.28
N GLY A 257 -12.15 -10.39 1.69
CA GLY A 257 -10.98 -10.47 0.81
C GLY A 257 -10.69 -11.87 0.26
N SER A 258 -11.30 -12.92 0.82
CA SER A 258 -11.13 -14.29 0.35
C SER A 258 -12.19 -14.77 -0.66
N MET A 259 -13.30 -14.03 -0.83
CA MET A 259 -14.49 -14.46 -1.58
C MET A 259 -14.23 -14.86 -3.03
N TYR A 260 -13.27 -14.24 -3.71
CA TYR A 260 -12.97 -14.49 -5.12
C TYR A 260 -11.66 -15.23 -5.36
N ARG A 261 -10.98 -15.70 -4.31
CA ARG A 261 -9.62 -16.26 -4.37
C ARG A 261 -9.48 -17.43 -5.38
N ASP A 262 -10.45 -18.33 -5.43
CA ASP A 262 -10.40 -19.48 -6.35
C ASP A 262 -10.58 -19.03 -7.81
N PHE A 263 -11.48 -18.08 -8.05
CA PHE A 263 -11.68 -17.48 -9.37
C PHE A 263 -10.44 -16.70 -9.83
N GLU A 264 -9.85 -15.90 -8.97
CA GLU A 264 -8.63 -15.14 -9.23
C GLU A 264 -7.46 -16.07 -9.57
N LYS A 265 -7.32 -17.17 -8.82
CA LYS A 265 -6.29 -18.18 -9.08
C LYS A 265 -6.44 -18.80 -10.46
N HIS A 266 -7.66 -19.20 -10.83
CA HIS A 266 -7.95 -19.77 -12.15
C HIS A 266 -7.62 -18.76 -13.26
N LYS A 267 -8.04 -17.51 -13.13
CA LYS A 267 -7.73 -16.44 -14.09
C LYS A 267 -6.24 -16.13 -14.19
N TYR A 268 -5.51 -16.21 -13.10
CA TYR A 268 -4.07 -16.05 -13.10
C TYR A 268 -3.37 -17.17 -13.86
N GLU A 269 -3.80 -18.43 -13.67
CA GLU A 269 -3.27 -19.59 -14.40
C GLU A 269 -3.55 -19.49 -15.91
N GLU A 270 -4.76 -19.06 -16.33
CA GLU A 270 -5.07 -18.76 -17.74
C GLU A 270 -4.14 -17.69 -18.32
N ALA A 271 -3.94 -16.58 -17.58
CA ALA A 271 -3.05 -15.49 -18.00
C ALA A 271 -1.60 -15.96 -18.12
N CYS A 272 -1.09 -16.77 -17.21
CA CYS A 272 0.25 -17.33 -17.29
C CYS A 272 0.44 -18.20 -18.54
N ASN A 273 -0.56 -19.00 -18.90
CA ASN A 273 -0.51 -19.84 -20.11
C ASN A 273 -0.51 -18.99 -21.40
N LEU A 274 -1.28 -17.89 -21.42
CA LEU A 274 -1.36 -16.98 -22.57
C LEU A 274 -0.09 -16.15 -22.76
N PHE A 275 0.53 -15.69 -21.66
CA PHE A 275 1.75 -14.88 -21.72
C PHE A 275 3.04 -15.71 -21.74
N GLY A 276 3.02 -16.97 -21.28
CA GLY A 276 4.16 -17.90 -21.34
C GLY A 276 4.38 -18.53 -22.74
N GLN A 277 3.40 -18.47 -23.63
CA GLN A 277 3.51 -18.98 -25.00
C GLN A 277 4.05 -17.92 -26.00
N LYS A 278 4.34 -16.70 -25.54
CA LYS A 278 4.85 -15.59 -26.37
C LYS A 278 6.35 -15.30 -26.20
N GLN A 279 7.11 -16.27 -25.65
CA GLN A 279 8.58 -16.20 -25.62
C GLN A 279 9.20 -17.09 -26.70
#